data_3ececa54bbd93900b7ae1392e092366b
#
_entry.id   3ececa54bbd93900b7ae1392e092366b
#
_cell.length_a   1.000
_cell.length_b   1.000
_cell.length_c   1.000
_cell.angle_alpha   90.00
_cell.angle_beta   90.00
_cell.angle_gamma   90.00
#
_symmetry.space_group_name_H-M   'P 1'
#
loop_
_entity.id
_entity.type
_entity.pdbx_description
1 polymer ?
#
loop_
_entity_poly.entity_id
_entity_poly.type
_entity_poly.pdbx_seq_one_letter_code
_entity_poly.pdbx_strand_id
1 'polypeptide(L)'
;MRPRVPRLQPLSEAERAEISAAPRTSTAHRALLARLPAMNAVECGGQAGLAHLHRDFTVLAWNLERCLFPLDSAAHVAPKGPQVLLLSEMDHGMARTKQRHTTEDMARALGMAYAFGVEFFEMGLGGATERSFCEDDDNRLGWHGNAILSAVPFEDATMFRLDDHGHWFTPDAGGDAGQPRIGGRNAIAAILPGADGPICFVSTHLESNARADHRATQFDRLMDGVDRFAPDMPVIIGGDLNTGNSAPPGDDWRDEPLFDRAGARGYDWSLTPAGVTTRPSLITPHPARRMKLDWLCARGLTCLRNALLPSLDATGTPLSDHDAVLATLRG
;
A
#
# COMPACT_ATOMS: atom_id res chain seq x y z
N MET A 1 -0.10 10.54 -15.29
CA MET A 1 0.88 9.54 -14.79
C MET A 1 2.01 10.27 -14.08
N ARG A 2 2.55 9.71 -13.01
CA ARG A 2 3.64 10.29 -12.22
C ARG A 2 4.98 9.70 -12.68
N PRO A 3 6.08 10.50 -12.68
CA PRO A 3 7.37 10.02 -13.17
C PRO A 3 8.03 9.01 -12.23
N ARG A 4 8.85 8.12 -12.79
CA ARG A 4 9.78 7.30 -12.04
C ARG A 4 11.06 8.09 -11.74
N VAL A 5 11.58 7.91 -10.54
CA VAL A 5 12.85 8.50 -10.11
C VAL A 5 13.70 7.45 -9.37
N PRO A 6 15.04 7.52 -9.42
CA PRO A 6 15.87 6.58 -8.68
C PRO A 6 15.88 6.85 -7.17
N ARG A 7 15.55 8.09 -6.76
CA ARG A 7 15.38 8.52 -5.35
C ARG A 7 14.37 9.65 -5.29
N LEU A 8 13.49 9.60 -4.30
CA LEU A 8 12.58 10.70 -3.99
C LEU A 8 13.37 11.87 -3.38
N GLN A 9 12.96 13.09 -3.69
CA GLN A 9 13.59 14.29 -3.16
C GLN A 9 13.07 14.60 -1.74
N PRO A 10 13.95 14.67 -0.70
CA PRO A 10 13.56 15.07 0.64
C PRO A 10 12.96 16.47 0.67
N LEU A 11 12.04 16.70 1.61
CA LEU A 11 11.52 18.02 1.88
C LEU A 11 12.61 18.86 2.58
N SER A 12 12.78 20.09 2.11
CA SER A 12 13.62 21.09 2.79
C SER A 12 13.02 21.53 4.12
N GLU A 13 13.83 22.10 5.00
CA GLU A 13 13.35 22.71 6.27
C GLU A 13 12.29 23.80 6.01
N ALA A 14 12.47 24.61 4.96
CA ALA A 14 11.52 25.65 4.57
C ALA A 14 10.15 25.05 4.17
N GLU A 15 10.13 23.96 3.39
CA GLU A 15 8.89 23.26 3.04
C GLU A 15 8.22 22.65 4.27
N ARG A 16 8.98 22.04 5.18
CA ARG A 16 8.46 21.53 6.46
C ARG A 16 7.84 22.64 7.32
N ALA A 17 8.53 23.78 7.44
CA ALA A 17 8.02 24.94 8.17
C ALA A 17 6.74 25.50 7.55
N GLU A 18 6.67 25.57 6.22
CA GLU A 18 5.48 26.01 5.50
C GLU A 18 4.29 25.06 5.72
N ILE A 19 4.51 23.74 5.65
CA ILE A 19 3.47 22.75 5.94
C ILE A 19 2.95 22.91 7.37
N SER A 20 3.85 23.14 8.33
CA SER A 20 3.49 23.33 9.74
C SER A 20 2.64 24.58 9.96
N ALA A 21 2.94 25.67 9.25
CA ALA A 21 2.24 26.95 9.34
C ALA A 21 0.96 27.01 8.50
N ALA A 22 0.76 26.08 7.57
CA ALA A 22 -0.36 26.12 6.64
C ALA A 22 -1.71 25.97 7.37
N PRO A 23 -2.75 26.69 6.92
CA PRO A 23 -4.10 26.50 7.44
C PRO A 23 -4.59 25.08 7.13
N ARG A 24 -5.27 24.46 8.10
CA ARG A 24 -5.76 23.07 7.98
C ARG A 24 -7.04 23.01 7.14
N THR A 25 -6.93 23.35 5.85
CA THR A 25 -8.02 23.35 4.88
C THR A 25 -7.69 22.49 3.67
N SER A 26 -8.70 21.93 3.00
CA SER A 26 -8.53 21.15 1.77
C SER A 26 -7.87 21.95 0.65
N THR A 27 -8.10 23.26 0.60
CA THR A 27 -7.45 24.14 -0.40
C THR A 27 -5.94 24.24 -0.15
N ALA A 28 -5.53 24.47 1.08
CA ALA A 28 -4.11 24.50 1.44
C ALA A 28 -3.46 23.13 1.23
N HIS A 29 -4.13 22.05 1.63
CA HIS A 29 -3.65 20.70 1.41
C HIS A 29 -3.39 20.42 -0.08
N ARG A 30 -4.35 20.70 -0.97
CA ARG A 30 -4.18 20.50 -2.42
C ARG A 30 -3.03 21.30 -3.00
N ALA A 31 -2.87 22.54 -2.57
CA ALA A 31 -1.76 23.41 -3.01
C ALA A 31 -0.39 22.85 -2.59
N LEU A 32 -0.27 22.37 -1.35
CA LEU A 32 0.94 21.71 -0.84
C LEU A 32 1.21 20.40 -1.59
N LEU A 33 0.22 19.51 -1.67
CA LEU A 33 0.34 18.21 -2.32
C LEU A 33 0.81 18.33 -3.78
N ALA A 34 0.28 19.32 -4.52
CA ALA A 34 0.59 19.50 -5.95
C ALA A 34 2.06 19.87 -6.20
N ARG A 35 2.72 20.56 -5.28
CA ARG A 35 4.08 21.09 -5.49
C ARG A 35 5.20 20.30 -4.81
N LEU A 36 4.86 19.36 -3.88
CA LEU A 36 5.86 18.53 -3.20
C LEU A 36 6.33 17.40 -4.13
N PRO A 37 7.60 17.39 -4.60
CA PRO A 37 8.06 16.41 -5.59
C PRO A 37 7.92 14.97 -5.13
N ALA A 38 8.27 14.65 -3.88
CA ALA A 38 8.17 13.30 -3.31
C ALA A 38 6.73 12.75 -3.34
N MET A 39 5.73 13.62 -3.22
CA MET A 39 4.32 13.24 -3.26
C MET A 39 3.81 12.95 -4.67
N ASN A 40 4.62 13.23 -5.71
CA ASN A 40 4.23 13.21 -7.11
C ASN A 40 5.17 12.38 -8.00
N ALA A 41 5.96 11.49 -7.41
CA ALA A 41 6.87 10.59 -8.12
C ALA A 41 6.83 9.19 -7.50
N VAL A 42 7.35 8.21 -8.25
CA VAL A 42 7.55 6.83 -7.79
C VAL A 42 9.05 6.57 -7.74
N GLU A 43 9.56 6.20 -6.56
CA GLU A 43 10.93 5.75 -6.43
C GLU A 43 11.06 4.32 -6.92
N CYS A 44 11.99 4.05 -7.83
CA CYS A 44 12.27 2.70 -8.32
C CYS A 44 13.73 2.36 -8.08
N GLY A 45 13.98 1.19 -7.47
CA GLY A 45 15.33 0.73 -7.13
C GLY A 45 15.39 -0.78 -6.97
N GLY A 46 16.50 -1.27 -6.37
CA GLY A 46 16.75 -2.69 -6.20
C GLY A 46 17.20 -3.38 -7.49
N GLN A 47 17.36 -4.70 -7.43
CA GLN A 47 17.77 -5.53 -8.57
C GLN A 47 16.91 -6.78 -8.61
N ALA A 48 16.36 -7.09 -9.77
CA ALA A 48 15.56 -8.29 -10.03
C ALA A 48 16.45 -9.43 -10.52
N GLY A 49 16.14 -10.65 -10.07
CA GLY A 49 16.92 -11.85 -10.45
C GLY A 49 16.41 -12.59 -11.68
N LEU A 50 15.16 -12.34 -12.12
CA LEU A 50 14.51 -12.99 -13.24
C LEU A 50 14.31 -12.00 -14.41
N ALA A 51 14.32 -12.52 -15.64
CA ALA A 51 14.04 -11.70 -16.82
C ALA A 51 12.53 -11.47 -17.04
N HIS A 52 11.71 -12.48 -16.71
CA HIS A 52 10.25 -12.43 -16.82
C HIS A 52 9.61 -13.30 -15.73
N LEU A 53 8.35 -13.03 -15.40
CA LEU A 53 7.56 -13.87 -14.50
C LEU A 53 7.39 -15.27 -15.11
N HIS A 54 7.34 -16.28 -14.25
CA HIS A 54 7.01 -17.64 -14.69
C HIS A 54 5.55 -17.66 -15.21
N ARG A 55 5.22 -18.66 -16.04
CA ARG A 55 3.85 -18.84 -16.52
C ARG A 55 2.85 -19.01 -15.36
N ASP A 56 3.22 -19.82 -14.38
CA ASP A 56 2.52 -19.88 -13.08
C ASP A 56 3.36 -19.13 -12.06
N PHE A 57 2.83 -17.99 -11.58
CA PHE A 57 3.54 -17.13 -10.64
C PHE A 57 2.69 -16.85 -9.40
N THR A 58 3.37 -16.53 -8.31
CA THR A 58 2.72 -16.20 -7.02
C THR A 58 2.80 -14.72 -6.75
N VAL A 59 1.66 -14.13 -6.42
CA VAL A 59 1.52 -12.75 -5.93
C VAL A 59 1.05 -12.75 -4.48
N LEU A 60 1.49 -11.76 -3.70
CA LEU A 60 1.13 -11.58 -2.32
C LEU A 60 0.72 -10.12 -2.10
N ALA A 61 -0.42 -9.86 -1.44
CA ALA A 61 -0.83 -8.54 -0.96
C ALA A 61 -0.75 -8.52 0.57
N TRP A 62 -0.14 -7.46 1.14
CA TRP A 62 0.07 -7.37 2.58
C TRP A 62 0.17 -5.92 3.08
N ASN A 63 -0.69 -5.56 4.02
CA ASN A 63 -0.50 -4.38 4.85
C ASN A 63 0.49 -4.74 5.97
N LEU A 64 1.61 -4.03 6.05
CA LEU A 64 2.73 -4.35 6.96
C LEU A 64 2.74 -3.51 8.24
N GLU A 65 1.69 -2.75 8.51
CA GLU A 65 1.58 -1.96 9.75
C GLU A 65 2.89 -1.22 10.08
N ARG A 66 3.29 -0.26 9.20
CA ARG A 66 4.56 0.50 9.27
C ARG A 66 5.80 -0.28 8.85
N CYS A 67 5.71 -1.61 8.69
CA CYS A 67 6.83 -2.50 8.42
C CYS A 67 7.96 -2.38 9.46
N LEU A 68 7.61 -2.54 10.74
CA LEU A 68 8.57 -2.47 11.86
C LEU A 68 9.73 -3.47 11.72
N PHE A 69 9.47 -4.63 11.11
CA PHE A 69 10.37 -5.76 11.03
C PHE A 69 10.62 -6.19 9.57
N PRO A 70 11.26 -5.35 8.73
CA PRO A 70 11.37 -5.62 7.28
C PRO A 70 12.12 -6.91 6.95
N LEU A 71 13.16 -7.27 7.73
CA LEU A 71 13.94 -8.48 7.49
C LEU A 71 13.20 -9.74 7.92
N ASP A 72 12.49 -9.70 9.05
CA ASP A 72 11.67 -10.83 9.53
C ASP A 72 10.47 -11.02 8.61
N SER A 73 9.85 -9.93 8.14
CA SER A 73 8.78 -9.96 7.15
C SER A 73 9.25 -10.56 5.82
N ALA A 74 10.43 -10.22 5.35
CA ALA A 74 11.03 -10.83 4.17
C ALA A 74 11.29 -12.33 4.37
N ALA A 75 11.86 -12.71 5.51
CA ALA A 75 12.11 -14.12 5.85
C ALA A 75 10.82 -14.94 5.97
N HIS A 76 9.73 -14.32 6.47
CA HIS A 76 8.40 -14.94 6.60
C HIS A 76 7.78 -15.29 5.25
N VAL A 77 7.90 -14.42 4.25
CA VAL A 77 7.29 -14.62 2.92
C VAL A 77 8.18 -15.41 1.96
N ALA A 78 9.51 -15.39 2.13
CA ALA A 78 10.47 -16.03 1.22
C ALA A 78 10.15 -17.52 0.93
N PRO A 79 9.77 -18.38 1.91
CA PRO A 79 9.43 -19.78 1.65
C PRO A 79 8.19 -20.00 0.77
N LYS A 80 7.37 -18.95 0.58
CA LYS A 80 6.19 -19.00 -0.30
C LYS A 80 6.54 -18.73 -1.77
N GLY A 81 7.75 -18.23 -2.04
CA GLY A 81 8.26 -17.93 -3.37
C GLY A 81 7.44 -16.90 -4.15
N PRO A 82 6.94 -15.80 -3.54
CA PRO A 82 6.21 -14.80 -4.29
C PRO A 82 7.14 -14.14 -5.30
N GLN A 83 6.67 -13.96 -6.54
CA GLN A 83 7.41 -13.22 -7.56
C GLN A 83 7.03 -11.74 -7.57
N VAL A 84 5.87 -11.38 -7.01
CA VAL A 84 5.42 -10.00 -6.83
C VAL A 84 4.79 -9.85 -5.45
N LEU A 85 5.13 -8.77 -4.75
CA LEU A 85 4.52 -8.36 -3.49
C LEU A 85 3.88 -6.98 -3.68
N LEU A 86 2.60 -6.85 -3.29
CA LEU A 86 1.83 -5.62 -3.28
C LEU A 86 1.68 -5.20 -1.81
N LEU A 87 2.44 -4.18 -1.41
CA LEU A 87 2.62 -3.82 -0.01
C LEU A 87 1.99 -2.46 0.30
N SER A 88 1.35 -2.35 1.45
CA SER A 88 0.90 -1.07 2.01
C SER A 88 1.49 -0.83 3.40
N GLU A 89 1.41 0.43 3.84
CA GLU A 89 1.96 0.90 5.10
C GLU A 89 3.48 0.69 5.23
N MET A 90 4.22 1.05 4.20
CA MET A 90 5.67 1.00 4.18
C MET A 90 6.27 2.34 4.60
N ASP A 91 7.11 2.33 5.62
CA ASP A 91 7.81 3.52 6.12
C ASP A 91 9.13 3.78 5.39
N HIS A 92 9.44 5.06 5.20
CA HIS A 92 10.76 5.50 4.77
C HIS A 92 11.18 6.77 5.54
N GLY A 93 12.25 6.65 6.33
CA GLY A 93 12.80 7.74 7.16
C GLY A 93 11.87 8.17 8.29
N MET A 94 11.20 7.18 8.92
CA MET A 94 10.36 7.32 10.10
C MET A 94 11.11 6.87 11.34
N ALA A 95 10.99 7.62 12.45
CA ALA A 95 11.65 7.28 13.72
C ALA A 95 11.23 5.90 14.26
N ARG A 96 9.94 5.56 14.15
CA ARG A 96 9.38 4.26 14.60
C ARG A 96 9.98 3.05 13.87
N THR A 97 10.55 3.24 12.70
CA THR A 97 11.26 2.21 11.91
C THR A 97 12.75 2.49 11.80
N LYS A 98 13.34 3.24 12.77
CA LYS A 98 14.77 3.56 12.86
C LYS A 98 15.30 4.26 11.62
N GLN A 99 14.51 5.16 11.06
CA GLN A 99 14.80 5.95 9.85
C GLN A 99 15.06 5.10 8.59
N ARG A 100 14.68 3.81 8.59
CA ARG A 100 14.91 2.89 7.47
C ARG A 100 14.08 3.23 6.25
N HIS A 101 14.53 2.74 5.11
CA HIS A 101 13.70 2.54 3.92
C HIS A 101 13.21 1.09 3.92
N THR A 102 12.08 0.83 4.59
CA THR A 102 11.61 -0.53 4.85
C THR A 102 11.33 -1.33 3.58
N THR A 103 10.87 -0.67 2.51
CA THR A 103 10.69 -1.27 1.18
C THR A 103 12.02 -1.73 0.58
N GLU A 104 13.07 -0.88 0.60
CA GLU A 104 14.40 -1.23 0.09
C GLU A 104 15.03 -2.36 0.90
N ASP A 105 14.84 -2.36 2.22
CA ASP A 105 15.34 -3.42 3.10
C ASP A 105 14.71 -4.78 2.78
N MET A 106 13.38 -4.83 2.61
CA MET A 106 12.69 -6.05 2.17
C MET A 106 13.12 -6.49 0.76
N ALA A 107 13.17 -5.55 -0.19
CA ALA A 107 13.56 -5.84 -1.57
C ALA A 107 14.97 -6.43 -1.63
N ARG A 108 15.92 -5.86 -0.90
CA ARG A 108 17.30 -6.36 -0.80
C ARG A 108 17.36 -7.76 -0.19
N ALA A 109 16.59 -8.01 0.90
CA ALA A 109 16.55 -9.30 1.56
C ALA A 109 15.97 -10.41 0.65
N LEU A 110 15.05 -10.05 -0.24
CA LEU A 110 14.39 -10.97 -1.19
C LEU A 110 15.10 -11.03 -2.56
N GLY A 111 16.12 -10.20 -2.82
CA GLY A 111 16.75 -10.09 -4.14
C GLY A 111 15.81 -9.56 -5.22
N MET A 112 15.01 -8.55 -4.90
CA MET A 112 13.97 -7.99 -5.76
C MET A 112 14.22 -6.53 -6.11
N ALA A 113 13.66 -6.09 -7.25
CA ALA A 113 13.43 -4.68 -7.54
C ALA A 113 12.22 -4.17 -6.75
N TYR A 114 12.14 -2.83 -6.57
CA TYR A 114 10.99 -2.20 -5.91
C TYR A 114 10.53 -0.93 -6.60
N ALA A 115 9.25 -0.62 -6.44
CA ALA A 115 8.63 0.68 -6.71
C ALA A 115 7.94 1.13 -5.41
N PHE A 116 8.22 2.36 -4.96
CA PHE A 116 7.65 2.95 -3.74
C PHE A 116 7.07 4.32 -4.04
N GLY A 117 5.86 4.60 -3.52
CA GLY A 117 5.21 5.90 -3.64
C GLY A 117 4.63 6.38 -2.32
N VAL A 118 4.91 7.64 -1.99
CA VAL A 118 4.48 8.25 -0.73
C VAL A 118 2.97 8.46 -0.74
N GLU A 119 2.29 7.86 0.22
CA GLU A 119 0.87 8.08 0.50
C GLU A 119 0.72 9.31 1.39
N PHE A 120 1.46 9.33 2.50
CA PHE A 120 1.48 10.43 3.45
C PHE A 120 2.90 10.89 3.80
N PHE A 121 3.04 12.20 3.95
CA PHE A 121 4.12 12.81 4.71
C PHE A 121 3.61 13.07 6.12
N GLU A 122 4.21 12.41 7.10
CA GLU A 122 3.87 12.49 8.53
C GLU A 122 4.88 13.34 9.28
N MET A 123 4.41 14.41 9.91
CA MET A 123 5.27 15.37 10.63
C MET A 123 5.52 14.95 12.08
N GLY A 124 4.60 14.16 12.67
CA GLY A 124 4.69 13.71 14.05
C GLY A 124 5.15 12.25 14.15
N LEU A 125 5.44 11.81 15.39
CA LEU A 125 5.94 10.48 15.69
C LEU A 125 4.84 9.40 15.84
N GLY A 126 3.56 9.79 15.69
CA GLY A 126 2.44 8.87 15.85
C GLY A 126 1.87 8.78 17.26
N GLY A 127 1.05 7.75 17.49
CA GLY A 127 0.43 7.45 18.77
C GLY A 127 1.42 6.90 19.82
N ALA A 128 0.93 6.64 21.03
CA ALA A 128 1.77 6.17 22.14
C ALA A 128 2.47 4.83 21.84
N THR A 129 1.78 3.90 21.18
CA THR A 129 2.33 2.59 20.81
C THR A 129 3.40 2.73 19.71
N GLU A 130 3.20 3.59 18.71
CA GLU A 130 4.20 3.87 17.67
C GLU A 130 5.45 4.54 18.25
N ARG A 131 5.27 5.51 19.17
CA ARG A 131 6.39 6.19 19.86
C ARG A 131 7.25 5.25 20.69
N SER A 132 6.71 4.14 21.19
CA SER A 132 7.51 3.17 21.94
C SER A 132 8.58 2.47 21.10
N PHE A 133 8.48 2.54 19.77
CA PHE A 133 9.47 2.03 18.82
C PHE A 133 10.46 3.09 18.32
N CYS A 134 10.22 4.39 18.63
CA CYS A 134 11.09 5.47 18.20
C CYS A 134 12.39 5.51 19.01
N GLU A 135 13.53 5.58 18.32
CA GLU A 135 14.85 5.84 18.90
C GLU A 135 15.25 7.32 18.74
N ASP A 136 14.68 8.01 17.75
CA ASP A 136 14.90 9.42 17.44
C ASP A 136 13.67 10.26 17.82
N ASP A 137 13.86 11.56 18.04
CA ASP A 137 12.82 12.53 18.40
C ASP A 137 12.13 13.16 17.19
N ASP A 138 12.56 12.82 15.96
CA ASP A 138 12.00 13.34 14.73
C ASP A 138 12.03 12.31 13.59
N ASN A 139 11.19 12.51 12.58
CA ASN A 139 11.20 11.76 11.34
C ASN A 139 12.12 12.47 10.33
N ARG A 140 13.19 11.82 9.88
CA ARG A 140 14.14 12.41 8.90
C ARG A 140 13.46 12.70 7.57
N LEU A 141 12.67 11.76 7.04
CA LEU A 141 11.89 11.94 5.81
C LEU A 141 10.40 12.06 6.10
N GLY A 142 9.87 11.25 7.00
CA GLY A 142 8.46 11.27 7.38
C GLY A 142 7.55 10.64 6.31
N TRP A 143 8.06 9.72 5.49
CA TRP A 143 7.29 9.12 4.40
C TRP A 143 6.69 7.78 4.79
N HIS A 144 5.42 7.66 4.50
CA HIS A 144 4.61 6.47 4.67
C HIS A 144 3.86 6.19 3.36
N GLY A 145 3.86 4.96 2.85
CA GLY A 145 3.29 4.73 1.54
C GLY A 145 3.09 3.29 1.13
N ASN A 146 2.82 3.10 -0.16
CA ASN A 146 2.60 1.82 -0.80
C ASN A 146 3.80 1.42 -1.66
N ALA A 147 3.97 0.12 -1.88
CA ALA A 147 5.08 -0.39 -2.67
C ALA A 147 4.71 -1.64 -3.49
N ILE A 148 5.50 -1.89 -4.54
CA ILE A 148 5.53 -3.16 -5.26
C ILE A 148 6.96 -3.67 -5.22
N LEU A 149 7.15 -4.92 -4.77
CA LEU A 149 8.40 -5.63 -4.95
C LEU A 149 8.24 -6.64 -6.09
N SER A 150 9.28 -6.82 -6.89
CA SER A 150 9.24 -7.69 -8.06
C SER A 150 10.53 -8.47 -8.26
N ALA A 151 10.38 -9.78 -8.52
CA ALA A 151 11.49 -10.63 -8.92
C ALA A 151 11.97 -10.37 -10.36
N VAL A 152 11.21 -9.57 -11.15
CA VAL A 152 11.55 -9.16 -12.52
C VAL A 152 11.68 -7.64 -12.60
N PRO A 153 12.43 -7.07 -13.55
CA PRO A 153 12.57 -5.63 -13.70
C PRO A 153 11.25 -4.97 -14.11
N PHE A 154 11.04 -3.73 -13.67
CA PHE A 154 9.90 -2.92 -14.09
C PHE A 154 10.09 -2.40 -15.51
N GLU A 155 9.16 -2.70 -16.42
CA GLU A 155 9.09 -2.03 -17.74
C GLU A 155 8.63 -0.58 -17.56
N ASP A 156 7.57 -0.38 -16.77
CA ASP A 156 7.11 0.95 -16.38
C ASP A 156 6.48 0.92 -14.96
N ALA A 157 6.42 2.08 -14.31
CA ALA A 157 5.73 2.26 -13.03
C ALA A 157 5.21 3.68 -12.89
N THR A 158 4.06 3.83 -12.24
CA THR A 158 3.43 5.13 -11.97
C THR A 158 2.62 5.10 -10.69
N MET A 159 2.08 6.25 -10.30
CA MET A 159 1.20 6.39 -9.15
C MET A 159 -0.07 7.15 -9.52
N PHE A 160 -1.20 6.71 -8.99
CA PHE A 160 -2.49 7.40 -9.06
C PHE A 160 -2.88 7.91 -7.67
N ARG A 161 -3.19 9.20 -7.52
CA ARG A 161 -3.85 9.71 -6.32
C ARG A 161 -5.33 9.37 -6.38
N LEU A 162 -5.83 8.71 -5.34
CA LEU A 162 -7.23 8.30 -5.23
C LEU A 162 -8.07 9.36 -4.52
N ASP A 163 -7.39 10.24 -3.76
CA ASP A 163 -7.99 11.32 -3.00
C ASP A 163 -7.01 12.51 -2.90
N ASP A 164 -7.54 13.74 -2.88
CA ASP A 164 -6.80 14.99 -2.73
C ASP A 164 -7.41 15.93 -1.68
N HIS A 165 -8.47 15.48 -1.00
CA HIS A 165 -9.19 16.30 -0.01
C HIS A 165 -8.33 16.68 1.19
N GLY A 166 -7.40 15.82 1.59
CA GLY A 166 -6.61 15.99 2.79
C GLY A 166 -7.31 15.49 4.05
N HIS A 167 -7.90 14.33 3.96
CA HIS A 167 -8.68 13.68 5.01
C HIS A 167 -7.96 13.64 6.37
N TRP A 168 -6.64 13.41 6.33
CA TRP A 168 -5.77 13.35 7.51
C TRP A 168 -5.08 14.68 7.85
N PHE A 169 -5.35 15.74 7.07
CA PHE A 169 -4.81 17.08 7.26
C PHE A 169 -5.86 18.06 7.81
N THR A 170 -7.13 17.89 7.42
CA THR A 170 -8.23 18.79 7.75
C THR A 170 -9.02 18.27 8.96
N PRO A 171 -9.32 19.11 9.97
CA PRO A 171 -10.06 18.69 11.16
C PRO A 171 -11.49 18.24 10.87
N ASP A 172 -12.15 18.84 9.87
CA ASP A 172 -13.52 18.53 9.45
C ASP A 172 -13.66 17.14 8.84
N ALA A 173 -12.58 16.58 8.32
CA ALA A 173 -12.55 15.24 7.77
C ALA A 173 -11.99 14.18 8.75
N GLY A 174 -11.76 14.54 10.02
CA GLY A 174 -11.26 13.62 11.04
C GLY A 174 -9.74 13.57 11.15
N GLY A 175 -9.03 14.56 10.59
CA GLY A 175 -7.58 14.68 10.71
C GLY A 175 -7.12 14.75 12.16
N ASP A 176 -6.03 14.04 12.47
CA ASP A 176 -5.38 14.11 13.78
C ASP A 176 -4.62 15.43 13.93
N ALA A 177 -5.09 16.29 14.85
CA ALA A 177 -4.45 17.57 15.14
C ALA A 177 -3.03 17.40 15.69
N GLY A 178 -2.74 16.27 16.37
CA GLY A 178 -1.44 15.95 16.92
C GLY A 178 -0.45 15.39 15.91
N GLN A 179 -0.96 14.87 14.77
CA GLN A 179 -0.15 14.27 13.70
C GLN A 179 -0.74 14.61 12.33
N PRO A 180 -0.67 15.87 11.88
CA PRO A 180 -1.16 16.21 10.56
C PRO A 180 -0.35 15.53 9.46
N ARG A 181 -1.06 15.01 8.43
CA ARG A 181 -0.47 14.30 7.32
C ARG A 181 -0.79 15.01 6.01
N ILE A 182 0.24 15.35 5.23
CA ILE A 182 0.06 15.77 3.83
C ILE A 182 0.00 14.50 2.99
N GLY A 183 -0.98 14.40 2.14
CA GLY A 183 -1.16 13.28 1.25
C GLY A 183 -2.60 12.78 1.23
N GLY A 184 -2.76 11.58 0.76
CA GLY A 184 -4.03 10.87 0.65
C GLY A 184 -3.81 9.55 -0.05
N ARG A 185 -4.80 8.70 -0.02
CA ARG A 185 -4.74 7.36 -0.57
C ARG A 185 -4.26 7.35 -2.00
N ASN A 186 -3.41 6.38 -2.33
CA ASN A 186 -2.85 6.22 -3.66
C ASN A 186 -2.82 4.74 -4.10
N ALA A 187 -2.55 4.55 -5.37
CA ALA A 187 -2.22 3.26 -5.95
C ALA A 187 -0.91 3.37 -6.72
N ILE A 188 0.01 2.43 -6.49
CA ILE A 188 1.22 2.24 -7.29
C ILE A 188 0.90 1.20 -8.34
N ALA A 189 1.08 1.53 -9.62
CA ALA A 189 0.91 0.61 -10.73
C ALA A 189 2.25 0.37 -11.42
N ALA A 190 2.51 -0.88 -11.80
CA ALA A 190 3.73 -1.29 -12.49
C ALA A 190 3.42 -2.29 -13.60
N ILE A 191 4.13 -2.18 -14.72
CA ILE A 191 4.11 -3.15 -15.82
C ILE A 191 5.33 -4.04 -15.68
N LEU A 192 5.10 -5.34 -15.61
CA LEU A 192 6.13 -6.37 -15.45
C LEU A 192 6.10 -7.34 -16.63
N PRO A 193 7.26 -7.80 -17.14
CA PRO A 193 7.33 -8.78 -18.19
C PRO A 193 6.85 -10.15 -17.68
N GLY A 194 5.78 -10.67 -18.23
CA GLY A 194 5.27 -12.03 -18.02
C GLY A 194 5.73 -13.01 -19.11
N ALA A 195 5.53 -14.32 -18.91
CA ALA A 195 5.89 -15.36 -19.87
C ALA A 195 5.13 -15.24 -21.21
N ASP A 196 3.87 -14.82 -21.15
CA ASP A 196 2.98 -14.73 -22.33
C ASP A 196 2.69 -13.24 -22.71
N GLY A 197 3.38 -12.28 -22.11
CA GLY A 197 3.24 -10.84 -22.36
C GLY A 197 3.25 -10.01 -21.07
N PRO A 198 3.24 -8.68 -21.17
CA PRO A 198 3.29 -7.81 -20.01
C PRO A 198 2.00 -7.87 -19.18
N ILE A 199 2.15 -7.74 -17.87
CA ILE A 199 1.06 -7.77 -16.87
C ILE A 199 1.16 -6.52 -16.00
N CYS A 200 0.05 -5.86 -15.74
CA CYS A 200 -0.04 -4.73 -14.84
C CYS A 200 -0.35 -5.18 -13.40
N PHE A 201 0.47 -4.75 -12.45
CA PHE A 201 0.30 -5.00 -11.01
C PHE A 201 0.02 -3.68 -10.31
N VAL A 202 -0.92 -3.70 -9.35
CA VAL A 202 -1.33 -2.51 -8.61
C VAL A 202 -1.37 -2.80 -7.12
N SER A 203 -0.58 -2.04 -6.35
CA SER A 203 -0.66 -2.00 -4.90
C SER A 203 -1.45 -0.77 -4.45
N THR A 204 -2.42 -0.94 -3.57
CA THR A 204 -3.27 0.15 -3.09
C THR A 204 -3.65 0.01 -1.62
N HIS A 205 -4.04 1.15 -1.03
CA HIS A 205 -4.58 1.25 0.30
C HIS A 205 -5.74 2.26 0.26
N LEU A 206 -6.98 1.83 0.50
CA LEU A 206 -8.15 2.70 0.48
C LEU A 206 -8.40 3.36 1.83
N GLU A 207 -9.31 4.35 1.87
CA GLU A 207 -9.53 5.15 3.07
C GLU A 207 -10.25 4.36 4.16
N SER A 208 -9.59 4.27 5.33
CA SER A 208 -10.12 3.59 6.51
C SER A 208 -11.21 4.42 7.22
N ASN A 209 -11.07 5.74 7.22
CA ASN A 209 -11.98 6.67 7.89
C ASN A 209 -13.00 7.26 6.88
N ALA A 210 -13.64 6.39 6.11
CA ALA A 210 -14.62 6.78 5.11
C ALA A 210 -15.75 5.75 4.97
N ARG A 211 -16.82 6.16 4.30
CA ARG A 211 -17.95 5.28 3.97
C ARG A 211 -17.65 4.43 2.74
N ALA A 212 -18.44 3.38 2.54
CA ALA A 212 -18.31 2.44 1.42
C ALA A 212 -18.40 3.12 0.04
N ASP A 213 -19.27 4.12 -0.12
CA ASP A 213 -19.40 4.89 -1.37
C ASP A 213 -18.14 5.70 -1.70
N HIS A 214 -17.44 6.22 -0.70
CA HIS A 214 -16.16 6.90 -0.90
C HIS A 214 -15.08 5.92 -1.36
N ARG A 215 -14.95 4.75 -0.70
CA ARG A 215 -14.01 3.69 -1.12
C ARG A 215 -14.31 3.19 -2.54
N ALA A 216 -15.58 3.03 -2.88
CA ALA A 216 -15.98 2.68 -4.24
C ALA A 216 -15.56 3.75 -5.26
N THR A 217 -15.67 5.04 -4.92
CA THR A 217 -15.18 6.14 -5.77
C THR A 217 -13.65 6.13 -5.90
N GLN A 218 -12.92 5.83 -4.83
CA GLN A 218 -11.46 5.65 -4.89
C GLN A 218 -11.08 4.48 -5.80
N PHE A 219 -11.80 3.37 -5.71
CA PHE A 219 -11.55 2.20 -6.55
C PHE A 219 -11.90 2.44 -8.04
N ASP A 220 -12.97 3.19 -8.32
CA ASP A 220 -13.27 3.64 -9.69
C ASP A 220 -12.13 4.49 -10.27
N ARG A 221 -11.60 5.47 -9.52
CA ARG A 221 -10.44 6.28 -9.91
C ARG A 221 -9.19 5.44 -10.16
N LEU A 222 -8.98 4.41 -9.35
CA LEU A 222 -7.89 3.46 -9.53
C LEU A 222 -8.06 2.71 -10.86
N MET A 223 -9.22 2.09 -11.11
CA MET A 223 -9.49 1.36 -12.35
C MET A 223 -9.37 2.25 -13.59
N ASP A 224 -9.87 3.49 -13.52
CA ASP A 224 -9.71 4.48 -14.60
C ASP A 224 -8.23 4.85 -14.85
N GLY A 225 -7.44 4.91 -13.79
CA GLY A 225 -5.99 5.12 -13.88
C GLY A 225 -5.29 3.93 -14.56
N VAL A 226 -5.66 2.72 -14.19
CA VAL A 226 -5.12 1.47 -14.74
C VAL A 226 -5.46 1.35 -16.23
N ASP A 227 -6.71 1.58 -16.62
CA ASP A 227 -7.14 1.47 -18.03
C ASP A 227 -6.41 2.46 -18.94
N ARG A 228 -6.01 3.63 -18.41
CA ARG A 228 -5.16 4.59 -19.15
C ARG A 228 -3.68 4.21 -19.17
N PHE A 229 -3.17 3.56 -18.14
CA PHE A 229 -1.76 3.20 -17.98
C PHE A 229 -1.40 1.91 -18.70
N ALA A 230 -2.26 0.91 -18.62
CA ALA A 230 -2.07 -0.44 -19.13
C ALA A 230 -3.31 -0.90 -19.93
N PRO A 231 -3.63 -0.23 -21.06
CA PRO A 231 -4.78 -0.59 -21.87
C PRO A 231 -4.65 -2.03 -22.37
N ASP A 232 -5.76 -2.77 -22.30
CA ASP A 232 -5.90 -4.14 -22.80
C ASP A 232 -4.95 -5.18 -22.17
N MET A 233 -4.19 -4.82 -21.16
CA MET A 233 -3.32 -5.76 -20.42
C MET A 233 -4.09 -6.55 -19.37
N PRO A 234 -3.63 -7.77 -19.04
CA PRO A 234 -4.01 -8.44 -17.79
C PRO A 234 -3.61 -7.58 -16.59
N VAL A 235 -4.47 -7.53 -15.57
CA VAL A 235 -4.28 -6.66 -14.39
C VAL A 235 -4.47 -7.47 -13.11
N ILE A 236 -3.62 -7.22 -12.10
CA ILE A 236 -3.81 -7.66 -10.72
C ILE A 236 -3.82 -6.43 -9.83
N ILE A 237 -4.85 -6.29 -9.00
CA ILE A 237 -4.96 -5.25 -7.97
C ILE A 237 -4.98 -5.94 -6.61
N GLY A 238 -4.17 -5.44 -5.68
CA GLY A 238 -4.17 -5.94 -4.31
C GLY A 238 -3.83 -4.88 -3.28
N GLY A 239 -4.24 -5.14 -2.05
CA GLY A 239 -3.94 -4.28 -0.91
C GLY A 239 -5.05 -4.28 0.14
N ASP A 240 -4.90 -3.38 1.11
CA ASP A 240 -5.90 -3.11 2.13
C ASP A 240 -6.98 -2.18 1.55
N LEU A 241 -8.16 -2.72 1.28
CA LEU A 241 -9.29 -1.96 0.75
C LEU A 241 -10.16 -1.37 1.87
N ASN A 242 -9.83 -1.62 3.13
CA ASN A 242 -10.55 -1.14 4.32
C ASN A 242 -12.08 -1.38 4.27
N THR A 243 -12.49 -2.48 3.65
CA THR A 243 -13.90 -2.84 3.41
C THR A 243 -14.64 -3.15 4.71
N GLY A 244 -15.83 -2.58 4.89
CA GLY A 244 -16.61 -2.71 6.12
C GLY A 244 -16.01 -1.95 7.31
N ASN A 245 -15.00 -1.10 7.11
CA ASN A 245 -14.41 -0.27 8.15
C ASN A 245 -15.14 1.08 8.25
N SER A 246 -15.20 1.66 9.45
CA SER A 246 -15.87 2.94 9.75
C SER A 246 -17.37 2.98 9.47
N ALA A 247 -17.97 1.83 9.41
CA ALA A 247 -19.40 1.75 9.24
C ALA A 247 -20.09 1.64 10.61
N PRO A 248 -21.37 2.04 10.74
CA PRO A 248 -22.15 1.76 11.92
C PRO A 248 -22.11 0.28 12.28
N PRO A 249 -22.37 -0.10 13.54
CA PRO A 249 -22.45 -1.51 13.93
C PRO A 249 -23.41 -2.25 12.98
N GLY A 250 -22.85 -3.19 12.19
CA GLY A 250 -23.61 -3.95 11.19
C GLY A 250 -23.15 -3.80 9.76
N ASP A 251 -22.21 -2.90 9.44
CA ASP A 251 -21.67 -2.83 8.09
C ASP A 251 -20.72 -4.02 7.84
N ASP A 252 -20.99 -4.72 6.76
CA ASP A 252 -20.23 -5.87 6.30
C ASP A 252 -19.49 -5.48 5.01
N TRP A 253 -18.32 -6.06 4.76
CA TRP A 253 -17.60 -5.89 3.50
C TRP A 253 -18.47 -6.28 2.29
N ARG A 254 -19.49 -7.13 2.48
CA ARG A 254 -20.44 -7.55 1.43
C ARG A 254 -21.30 -6.41 0.91
N ASP A 255 -21.46 -5.36 1.70
CA ASP A 255 -22.28 -4.19 1.34
C ASP A 255 -21.46 -3.12 0.59
N GLU A 256 -20.16 -3.38 0.34
CA GLU A 256 -19.27 -2.46 -0.38
C GLU A 256 -19.57 -2.45 -1.89
N PRO A 257 -20.00 -1.33 -2.47
CA PRO A 257 -20.34 -1.26 -3.90
C PRO A 257 -19.14 -1.47 -4.83
N LEU A 258 -17.90 -1.35 -4.31
CA LEU A 258 -16.67 -1.51 -5.11
C LEU A 258 -16.57 -2.90 -5.75
N PHE A 259 -17.08 -3.95 -5.09
CA PHE A 259 -17.02 -5.32 -5.62
C PHE A 259 -17.84 -5.48 -6.90
N ASP A 260 -19.09 -4.99 -6.89
CA ASP A 260 -19.98 -5.03 -8.05
C ASP A 260 -19.44 -4.15 -9.19
N ARG A 261 -18.93 -2.94 -8.86
CA ARG A 261 -18.36 -2.02 -9.85
C ARG A 261 -17.12 -2.62 -10.52
N ALA A 262 -16.24 -3.26 -9.76
CA ALA A 262 -15.08 -3.95 -10.31
C ALA A 262 -15.48 -5.18 -11.13
N GLY A 263 -16.44 -5.98 -10.66
CA GLY A 263 -16.99 -7.11 -11.38
C GLY A 263 -17.58 -6.71 -12.74
N ALA A 264 -18.30 -5.59 -12.80
CA ALA A 264 -18.82 -5.02 -14.05
C ALA A 264 -17.70 -4.62 -15.05
N ARG A 265 -16.47 -4.38 -14.57
CA ARG A 265 -15.27 -4.11 -15.38
C ARG A 265 -14.40 -5.36 -15.62
N GLY A 266 -14.90 -6.55 -15.29
CA GLY A 266 -14.25 -7.84 -15.54
C GLY A 266 -13.24 -8.28 -14.50
N TYR A 267 -13.17 -7.65 -13.33
CA TYR A 267 -12.30 -8.09 -12.23
C TYR A 267 -12.94 -9.27 -11.47
N ASP A 268 -12.17 -10.33 -11.28
CA ASP A 268 -12.51 -11.52 -10.50
C ASP A 268 -11.89 -11.46 -9.10
N TRP A 269 -12.71 -11.63 -8.07
CA TRP A 269 -12.31 -11.61 -6.66
C TRP A 269 -11.98 -12.99 -6.09
N SER A 270 -12.06 -14.05 -6.89
CA SER A 270 -11.77 -15.42 -6.45
C SER A 270 -10.31 -15.63 -6.01
N LEU A 271 -9.44 -14.65 -6.25
CA LEU A 271 -8.05 -14.63 -5.77
C LEU A 271 -7.96 -14.50 -4.25
N THR A 272 -8.99 -13.95 -3.61
CA THR A 272 -9.00 -13.75 -2.16
C THR A 272 -9.82 -14.84 -1.47
N PRO A 273 -9.20 -15.68 -0.62
CA PRO A 273 -9.92 -16.72 0.10
C PRO A 273 -10.91 -16.13 1.11
N ALA A 274 -11.86 -16.95 1.55
CA ALA A 274 -12.70 -16.59 2.70
C ALA A 274 -11.86 -16.47 3.97
N GLY A 275 -12.28 -15.62 4.89
CA GLY A 275 -11.64 -15.47 6.20
C GLY A 275 -11.39 -14.02 6.59
N VAL A 276 -11.03 -13.84 7.83
CA VAL A 276 -10.61 -12.58 8.44
C VAL A 276 -9.14 -12.33 8.09
N THR A 277 -8.81 -11.10 7.75
CA THR A 277 -7.42 -10.70 7.42
C THR A 277 -6.78 -9.83 8.50
N THR A 278 -7.49 -9.49 9.60
CA THR A 278 -6.93 -8.70 10.69
C THR A 278 -6.64 -9.55 11.92
N ARG A 279 -5.66 -9.12 12.72
CA ARG A 279 -5.23 -9.72 13.99
C ARG A 279 -4.73 -8.66 14.98
N PRO A 280 -4.61 -8.95 16.27
CA PRO A 280 -3.86 -8.10 17.18
C PRO A 280 -2.37 -8.07 16.81
N SER A 281 -1.74 -6.90 16.97
CA SER A 281 -0.31 -6.69 16.76
C SER A 281 0.33 -5.93 17.93
N LEU A 282 1.61 -5.56 17.76
CA LEU A 282 2.34 -4.77 18.75
C LEU A 282 1.92 -3.28 18.74
N ILE A 283 1.51 -2.73 17.59
CA ILE A 283 1.00 -1.35 17.48
C ILE A 283 -0.50 -1.32 17.75
N THR A 284 -1.24 -2.31 17.24
CA THR A 284 -2.71 -2.39 17.30
C THR A 284 -3.15 -3.60 18.16
N PRO A 285 -3.03 -3.54 19.49
CA PRO A 285 -3.28 -4.68 20.37
C PRO A 285 -4.77 -4.92 20.67
N HIS A 286 -5.67 -4.71 19.70
CA HIS A 286 -7.12 -4.82 19.89
C HIS A 286 -7.65 -6.20 19.49
N PRO A 287 -7.91 -7.13 20.46
CA PRO A 287 -8.27 -8.52 20.16
C PRO A 287 -9.64 -8.69 19.50
N ALA A 288 -10.53 -7.71 19.63
CA ALA A 288 -11.89 -7.79 19.09
C ALA A 288 -12.00 -7.44 17.59
N ARG A 289 -10.94 -6.86 16.97
CA ARG A 289 -10.97 -6.44 15.58
C ARG A 289 -10.78 -7.65 14.66
N ARG A 290 -11.87 -8.15 14.11
CA ARG A 290 -11.91 -9.31 13.21
C ARG A 290 -12.60 -8.92 11.91
N MET A 291 -11.82 -8.40 10.96
CA MET A 291 -12.31 -7.82 9.72
C MET A 291 -11.64 -8.49 8.51
N LYS A 292 -12.29 -8.43 7.37
CA LYS A 292 -11.72 -8.80 6.08
C LYS A 292 -11.48 -7.52 5.29
N LEU A 293 -10.26 -7.01 5.34
CA LEU A 293 -9.85 -5.73 4.75
C LEU A 293 -8.97 -5.90 3.52
N ASP A 294 -8.21 -7.00 3.43
CA ASP A 294 -7.18 -7.22 2.42
C ASP A 294 -7.70 -8.11 1.31
N TRP A 295 -7.43 -7.70 0.07
CA TRP A 295 -8.00 -8.29 -1.12
C TRP A 295 -6.98 -8.38 -2.26
N LEU A 296 -7.18 -9.41 -3.11
CA LEU A 296 -6.60 -9.54 -4.44
C LEU A 296 -7.73 -9.75 -5.43
N CYS A 297 -7.70 -9.05 -6.55
CA CYS A 297 -8.53 -9.33 -7.71
C CYS A 297 -7.70 -9.27 -9.00
N ALA A 298 -8.19 -9.89 -10.05
CA ALA A 298 -7.52 -9.87 -11.34
C ALA A 298 -8.52 -9.74 -12.50
N ARG A 299 -8.02 -9.20 -13.61
CA ARG A 299 -8.70 -9.20 -14.90
C ARG A 299 -7.77 -9.84 -15.95
N GLY A 300 -8.28 -10.78 -16.74
CA GLY A 300 -7.52 -11.44 -17.80
C GLY A 300 -6.52 -12.52 -17.34
N LEU A 301 -6.64 -13.01 -16.09
CA LEU A 301 -5.77 -14.04 -15.52
C LEU A 301 -6.59 -15.10 -14.80
N THR A 302 -6.04 -16.32 -14.67
CA THR A 302 -6.71 -17.42 -13.99
C THR A 302 -6.07 -17.70 -12.63
N CYS A 303 -6.87 -17.67 -11.56
CA CYS A 303 -6.44 -18.08 -10.23
C CYS A 303 -6.33 -19.61 -10.16
N LEU A 304 -5.17 -20.14 -9.82
CA LEU A 304 -4.93 -21.58 -9.63
C LEU A 304 -5.12 -22.00 -8.18
N ARG A 305 -4.69 -21.15 -7.25
CA ARG A 305 -4.83 -21.36 -5.80
C ARG A 305 -4.67 -20.04 -5.06
N ASN A 306 -5.28 -19.97 -3.88
CA ASN A 306 -5.16 -18.84 -2.96
C ASN A 306 -5.01 -19.33 -1.50
N ALA A 307 -4.52 -18.46 -0.62
CA ALA A 307 -4.41 -18.73 0.81
C ALA A 307 -4.29 -17.42 1.60
N LEU A 308 -4.66 -17.45 2.87
CA LEU A 308 -4.20 -16.46 3.86
C LEU A 308 -2.89 -16.96 4.48
N LEU A 309 -1.93 -16.04 4.63
CA LEU A 309 -0.68 -16.30 5.33
C LEU A 309 -0.70 -15.50 6.65
N PRO A 310 -0.82 -16.19 7.80
CA PRO A 310 -0.80 -15.52 9.09
C PRO A 310 0.49 -14.74 9.32
N SER A 311 0.38 -13.47 9.71
CA SER A 311 1.52 -12.55 9.93
C SER A 311 2.18 -12.76 11.29
N LEU A 312 2.67 -13.96 11.52
CA LEU A 312 3.40 -14.35 12.73
C LEU A 312 4.80 -14.85 12.34
N ASP A 313 5.80 -14.37 13.05
CA ASP A 313 7.15 -14.94 12.90
C ASP A 313 7.24 -16.36 13.48
N ALA A 314 8.41 -16.98 13.43
CA ALA A 314 8.64 -18.33 13.92
C ALA A 314 8.43 -18.49 15.43
N THR A 315 8.42 -17.39 16.19
CA THR A 315 8.17 -17.37 17.66
C THR A 315 6.72 -17.10 18.01
N GLY A 316 5.87 -16.77 17.01
CA GLY A 316 4.49 -16.36 17.19
C GLY A 316 4.32 -14.86 17.47
N THR A 317 5.37 -14.05 17.26
CA THR A 317 5.29 -12.58 17.38
C THR A 317 4.62 -12.00 16.13
N PRO A 318 3.60 -11.12 16.28
CA PRO A 318 2.98 -10.47 15.13
C PRO A 318 3.95 -9.56 14.37
N LEU A 319 4.01 -9.73 13.06
CA LEU A 319 4.76 -8.87 12.13
C LEU A 319 3.90 -7.72 11.60
N SER A 320 2.57 -7.87 11.67
CA SER A 320 1.57 -6.90 11.26
C SER A 320 0.23 -7.22 11.93
N ASP A 321 -0.68 -6.26 12.01
CA ASP A 321 -2.09 -6.45 12.36
C ASP A 321 -2.93 -6.98 11.17
N HIS A 322 -2.31 -7.22 10.01
CA HIS A 322 -2.92 -7.82 8.84
C HIS A 322 -2.24 -9.12 8.43
N ASP A 323 -3.03 -10.12 8.08
CA ASP A 323 -2.57 -11.36 7.44
C ASP A 323 -2.47 -11.14 5.92
N ALA A 324 -1.41 -11.69 5.30
CA ALA A 324 -1.23 -11.53 3.88
C ALA A 324 -2.18 -12.40 3.06
N VAL A 325 -2.65 -11.88 1.93
CA VAL A 325 -3.40 -12.62 0.90
C VAL A 325 -2.43 -13.09 -0.16
N LEU A 326 -2.41 -14.39 -0.41
CA LEU A 326 -1.53 -15.05 -1.38
C LEU A 326 -2.36 -15.69 -2.49
N ALA A 327 -1.97 -15.49 -3.76
CA ALA A 327 -2.55 -16.18 -4.90
C ALA A 327 -1.48 -16.64 -5.87
N THR A 328 -1.67 -17.85 -6.45
CA THR A 328 -0.90 -18.31 -7.60
C THR A 328 -1.79 -18.21 -8.83
N LEU A 329 -1.29 -17.54 -9.85
CA LEU A 329 -2.02 -17.27 -11.09
C LEU A 329 -1.29 -17.88 -12.29
N ARG A 330 -2.04 -18.08 -13.36
CA ARG A 330 -1.54 -18.36 -14.71
C ARG A 330 -1.78 -17.14 -15.57
N GLY A 331 -0.69 -16.65 -16.19
CA GLY A 331 -0.71 -15.59 -17.19
C GLY A 331 -0.80 -16.14 -18.59
#